data_14eabffe4335dfa06cab21df26057500
#
_entry.id   14eabffe4335dfa06cab21df26057500
#
_cell.length_a   1.000
_cell.length_b   1.000
_cell.length_c   1.000
_cell.angle_alpha   90.00
_cell.angle_beta   90.00
_cell.angle_gamma   90.00
#
_symmetry.space_group_name_H-M   'P 1'
#
loop_
_entity.id
_entity.type
_entity.pdbx_description
1 polymer ?
#
loop_
_entity_poly.entity_id
_entity_poly.type
_entity_poly.pdbx_seq_one_letter_code
_entity_poly.pdbx_strand_id
1 'polypeptide(L)'
;MSERESVFDLSGRTAVVTGASRGLGQYLGRALARAGADLVITARDAGACADFAKEIRSLGREVVALPLDVREERSIEAFADAAMGAASRIDILVNNAGCNVRKPAVDVTWDDWNLILDTNLRGAFFVSQAIVRRSMLPNRYGRIVNIGSLTSVAGYAGLAPYGASRGGVKQLTMALADDWGVHGITVNCLAPGWFRTEQNKVMYEDPGWVDYLTDRIPLKRPGQPHDLDGAVVFLASDASGYVTGQTLLVDGGISTGALRALPRAGQ
;
A
#
# COMPACT_ATOMS: atom_id res chain seq x y z
N MET A 1 -29.52 -10.16 0.58
CA MET A 1 -28.19 -9.80 0.05
C MET A 1 -28.46 -9.22 -1.33
N SER A 2 -28.22 -7.91 -1.56
CA SER A 2 -28.32 -7.38 -2.92
C SER A 2 -27.22 -8.05 -3.74
N GLU A 3 -27.55 -8.59 -4.89
CA GLU A 3 -26.56 -9.07 -5.86
C GLU A 3 -25.69 -7.87 -6.22
N ARG A 4 -24.39 -7.97 -5.96
CA ARG A 4 -23.43 -6.98 -6.43
C ARG A 4 -23.33 -7.12 -7.95
N GLU A 5 -23.40 -6.01 -8.66
CA GLU A 5 -23.30 -6.00 -10.12
C GLU A 5 -21.95 -6.55 -10.63
N SER A 6 -20.90 -6.53 -9.79
CA SER A 6 -19.55 -7.00 -10.12
C SER A 6 -18.82 -7.52 -8.89
N VAL A 7 -17.97 -8.57 -9.07
CA VAL A 7 -17.05 -9.06 -8.03
C VAL A 7 -16.00 -8.05 -7.61
N PHE A 8 -15.81 -6.97 -8.38
CA PHE A 8 -14.93 -5.85 -8.09
C PHE A 8 -15.63 -4.68 -7.39
N ASP A 9 -16.96 -4.75 -7.23
CA ASP A 9 -17.73 -3.70 -6.58
C ASP A 9 -17.44 -3.65 -5.08
N LEU A 10 -17.11 -2.46 -4.58
CA LEU A 10 -16.82 -2.18 -3.18
C LEU A 10 -17.95 -1.38 -2.49
N SER A 11 -19.11 -1.24 -3.12
CA SER A 11 -20.27 -0.53 -2.54
C SER A 11 -20.68 -1.15 -1.20
N GLY A 12 -20.87 -0.30 -0.18
CA GLY A 12 -21.19 -0.72 1.18
C GLY A 12 -19.98 -1.32 1.94
N ARG A 13 -18.76 -1.17 1.43
CA ARG A 13 -17.52 -1.50 2.13
C ARG A 13 -16.86 -0.24 2.64
N THR A 14 -16.20 -0.34 3.80
CA THR A 14 -15.35 0.72 4.34
C THR A 14 -13.89 0.30 4.26
N ALA A 15 -13.07 1.16 3.66
CA ALA A 15 -11.65 0.96 3.52
C ALA A 15 -10.84 1.96 4.36
N VAL A 16 -9.92 1.46 5.18
CA VAL A 16 -8.88 2.25 5.83
C VAL A 16 -7.68 2.37 4.89
N VAL A 17 -7.16 3.59 4.67
CA VAL A 17 -5.91 3.82 3.95
C VAL A 17 -4.95 4.61 4.83
N THR A 18 -3.84 3.99 5.24
CA THR A 18 -2.85 4.67 6.07
C THR A 18 -1.89 5.50 5.23
N GLY A 19 -1.49 6.70 5.74
CA GLY A 19 -0.56 7.59 5.04
C GLY A 19 -1.16 8.18 3.75
N ALA A 20 -2.40 8.66 3.81
CA ALA A 20 -3.15 9.14 2.66
C ALA A 20 -3.04 10.66 2.41
N SER A 21 -2.14 11.37 3.10
CA SER A 21 -1.96 12.82 2.87
C SER A 21 -1.33 13.15 1.51
N ARG A 22 -0.67 12.21 0.86
CA ARG A 22 0.01 12.41 -0.43
C ARG A 22 0.37 11.08 -1.12
N GLY A 23 0.78 11.18 -2.39
CA GLY A 23 1.42 10.10 -3.15
C GLY A 23 0.54 8.86 -3.32
N LEU A 24 1.13 7.67 -3.12
CA LEU A 24 0.44 6.40 -3.37
C LEU A 24 -0.83 6.23 -2.53
N GLY A 25 -0.85 6.73 -1.28
CA GLY A 25 -2.04 6.62 -0.44
C GLY A 25 -3.26 7.31 -1.04
N GLN A 26 -3.08 8.46 -1.70
CA GLN A 26 -4.16 9.12 -2.43
C GLN A 26 -4.56 8.34 -3.69
N TYR A 27 -3.60 7.78 -4.43
CA TYR A 27 -3.91 7.01 -5.64
C TYR A 27 -4.74 5.77 -5.30
N LEU A 28 -4.30 5.00 -4.31
CA LEU A 28 -4.99 3.80 -3.84
C LEU A 28 -6.37 4.12 -3.25
N GLY A 29 -6.47 5.15 -2.40
CA GLY A 29 -7.75 5.58 -1.83
C GLY A 29 -8.75 6.04 -2.90
N ARG A 30 -8.28 6.78 -3.91
CA ARG A 30 -9.12 7.20 -5.05
C ARG A 30 -9.65 6.00 -5.84
N ALA A 31 -8.80 5.00 -6.10
CA ALA A 31 -9.21 3.79 -6.79
C ALA A 31 -10.29 3.03 -6.02
N LEU A 32 -10.13 2.87 -4.71
CA LEU A 32 -11.11 2.21 -3.84
C LEU A 32 -12.43 3.00 -3.80
N ALA A 33 -12.37 4.32 -3.69
CA ALA A 33 -13.57 5.17 -3.69
C ALA A 33 -14.34 5.09 -5.02
N ARG A 34 -13.63 5.11 -6.16
CA ARG A 34 -14.23 4.92 -7.49
C ARG A 34 -14.87 3.54 -7.66
N ALA A 35 -14.35 2.54 -6.99
CA ALA A 35 -14.94 1.20 -6.95
C ALA A 35 -16.10 1.08 -5.96
N GLY A 36 -16.47 2.15 -5.24
CA GLY A 36 -17.65 2.20 -4.38
C GLY A 36 -17.38 2.18 -2.88
N ALA A 37 -16.13 2.10 -2.42
CA ALA A 37 -15.82 2.09 -0.99
C ALA A 37 -15.95 3.47 -0.35
N ASP A 38 -16.45 3.51 0.88
CA ASP A 38 -16.29 4.63 1.79
C ASP A 38 -14.92 4.54 2.48
N LEU A 39 -14.34 5.68 2.88
CA LEU A 39 -12.96 5.72 3.32
C LEU A 39 -12.78 6.24 4.74
N VAL A 40 -11.85 5.62 5.47
CA VAL A 40 -11.15 6.20 6.60
C VAL A 40 -9.69 6.43 6.17
N ILE A 41 -9.29 7.68 6.03
CA ILE A 41 -7.94 8.05 5.58
C ILE A 41 -7.13 8.60 6.73
N THR A 42 -5.83 8.31 6.75
CA THR A 42 -5.01 8.74 7.89
C THR A 42 -3.73 9.44 7.49
N ALA A 43 -3.30 10.34 8.35
CA ALA A 43 -1.98 10.95 8.37
C ALA A 43 -1.62 11.31 9.80
N ARG A 44 -0.35 11.66 10.09
CA ARG A 44 0.03 12.17 11.43
C ARG A 44 -0.73 13.45 11.80
N ASP A 45 -0.92 14.32 10.82
CA ASP A 45 -1.85 15.44 10.88
C ASP A 45 -3.04 15.14 9.95
N ALA A 46 -4.21 14.92 10.51
CA ALA A 46 -5.44 14.63 9.75
C ALA A 46 -5.83 15.81 8.83
N GLY A 47 -5.50 17.05 9.20
CA GLY A 47 -5.73 18.23 8.38
C GLY A 47 -5.02 18.17 7.02
N ALA A 48 -3.88 17.50 6.94
CA ALA A 48 -3.17 17.28 5.68
C ALA A 48 -3.93 16.41 4.67
N CYS A 49 -5.04 15.79 5.06
CA CYS A 49 -5.92 15.01 4.17
C CYS A 49 -7.14 15.80 3.68
N ALA A 50 -7.30 17.09 4.03
CA ALA A 50 -8.53 17.84 3.79
C ALA A 50 -8.93 17.94 2.31
N ASP A 51 -7.98 18.26 1.43
CA ASP A 51 -8.24 18.37 -0.01
C ASP A 51 -8.60 16.99 -0.61
N PHE A 52 -7.90 15.96 -0.19
CA PHE A 52 -8.18 14.59 -0.64
C PHE A 52 -9.56 14.13 -0.14
N ALA A 53 -9.92 14.43 1.10
CA ALA A 53 -11.25 14.14 1.62
C ALA A 53 -12.35 14.88 0.83
N LYS A 54 -12.12 16.14 0.45
CA LYS A 54 -13.05 16.90 -0.42
C LYS A 54 -13.20 16.23 -1.79
N GLU A 55 -12.12 15.77 -2.38
CA GLU A 55 -12.13 15.03 -3.64
C GLU A 55 -12.98 13.76 -3.52
N ILE A 56 -12.76 12.94 -2.48
CA ILE A 56 -13.53 11.69 -2.27
C ILE A 56 -15.03 11.96 -2.11
N ARG A 57 -15.40 12.99 -1.36
CA ARG A 57 -16.82 13.40 -1.26
C ARG A 57 -17.42 13.79 -2.60
N SER A 58 -16.63 14.42 -3.50
CA SER A 58 -17.10 14.76 -4.83
C SER A 58 -17.36 13.53 -5.73
N LEU A 59 -16.80 12.36 -5.37
CA LEU A 59 -17.10 11.07 -5.99
C LEU A 59 -18.37 10.40 -5.40
N GLY A 60 -19.06 11.08 -4.47
CA GLY A 60 -20.26 10.55 -3.80
C GLY A 60 -19.94 9.49 -2.74
N ARG A 61 -18.74 9.50 -2.16
CA ARG A 61 -18.33 8.57 -1.09
C ARG A 61 -18.16 9.27 0.24
N GLU A 62 -18.51 8.57 1.32
CA GLU A 62 -18.23 9.06 2.66
C GLU A 62 -16.74 8.93 2.96
N VAL A 63 -16.20 9.92 3.67
CA VAL A 63 -14.79 9.90 4.08
C VAL A 63 -14.55 10.63 5.39
N VAL A 64 -13.80 9.99 6.26
CA VAL A 64 -13.31 10.56 7.52
C VAL A 64 -11.79 10.56 7.52
N ALA A 65 -11.18 11.69 7.90
CA ALA A 65 -9.74 11.81 8.10
C ALA A 65 -9.42 11.73 9.60
N LEU A 66 -8.55 10.80 9.98
CA LEU A 66 -8.16 10.57 11.36
C LEU A 66 -6.63 10.68 11.55
N PRO A 67 -6.17 11.20 12.71
CA PRO A 67 -4.74 11.23 13.00
C PRO A 67 -4.21 9.82 13.31
N LEU A 68 -3.02 9.50 12.79
CA LEU A 68 -2.33 8.24 13.05
C LEU A 68 -0.81 8.40 12.87
N ASP A 69 -0.04 8.21 13.93
CA ASP A 69 1.37 7.85 13.84
C ASP A 69 1.50 6.34 14.07
N VAL A 70 1.83 5.61 13.00
CA VAL A 70 1.94 4.14 13.02
C VAL A 70 3.11 3.62 13.88
N ARG A 71 3.99 4.49 14.37
CA ARG A 71 5.11 4.13 15.24
C ARG A 71 4.72 4.10 16.72
N GLU A 72 3.58 4.71 17.06
CA GLU A 72 3.16 4.94 18.44
C GLU A 72 1.94 4.07 18.79
N GLU A 73 2.11 3.16 19.75
CA GLU A 73 1.05 2.24 20.20
C GLU A 73 -0.23 2.99 20.60
N ARG A 74 -0.10 4.05 21.41
CA ARG A 74 -1.27 4.84 21.84
C ARG A 74 -2.00 5.50 20.68
N SER A 75 -1.27 5.92 19.66
CA SER A 75 -1.85 6.50 18.45
C SER A 75 -2.62 5.46 17.64
N ILE A 76 -2.08 4.24 17.53
CA ILE A 76 -2.74 3.12 16.84
C ILE A 76 -4.03 2.73 17.54
N GLU A 77 -4.02 2.58 18.89
CA GLU A 77 -5.20 2.21 19.64
C GLU A 77 -6.29 3.29 19.57
N ALA A 78 -5.92 4.58 19.77
CA ALA A 78 -6.84 5.70 19.65
C ALA A 78 -7.43 5.83 18.24
N PHE A 79 -6.61 5.63 17.21
CA PHE A 79 -7.06 5.59 15.82
C PHE A 79 -8.07 4.46 15.58
N ALA A 80 -7.77 3.25 16.06
CA ALA A 80 -8.64 2.10 15.83
C ALA A 80 -10.01 2.29 16.50
N ASP A 81 -10.06 2.86 17.72
CA ASP A 81 -11.29 3.21 18.41
C ASP A 81 -12.08 4.29 17.66
N ALA A 82 -11.40 5.35 17.18
CA ALA A 82 -12.02 6.42 16.39
C ALA A 82 -12.56 5.92 15.04
N ALA A 83 -11.83 5.01 14.39
CA ALA A 83 -12.25 4.41 13.11
C ALA A 83 -13.52 3.57 13.28
N MET A 84 -13.64 2.82 14.38
CA MET A 84 -14.86 2.07 14.72
C MET A 84 -16.01 3.00 15.13
N GLY A 85 -15.73 4.18 15.67
CA GLY A 85 -16.75 5.21 15.94
C GLY A 85 -17.25 5.90 14.67
N ALA A 86 -16.40 5.99 13.64
CA ALA A 86 -16.73 6.61 12.35
C ALA A 86 -17.43 5.65 11.37
N ALA A 87 -17.18 4.34 11.49
CA ALA A 87 -17.74 3.31 10.62
C ALA A 87 -18.16 2.10 11.44
N SER A 88 -19.35 1.54 11.13
CA SER A 88 -19.88 0.35 11.84
C SER A 88 -19.00 -0.89 11.65
N ARG A 89 -18.22 -0.93 10.58
CA ARG A 89 -17.24 -1.99 10.28
C ARG A 89 -16.15 -1.48 9.35
N ILE A 90 -14.99 -2.09 9.44
CA ILE A 90 -13.87 -1.89 8.50
C ILE A 90 -13.69 -3.20 7.75
N ASP A 91 -13.87 -3.17 6.44
CA ASP A 91 -13.78 -4.33 5.55
C ASP A 91 -12.41 -4.47 4.92
N ILE A 92 -11.77 -3.32 4.63
CA ILE A 92 -10.53 -3.24 3.86
C ILE A 92 -9.52 -2.41 4.64
N LEU A 93 -8.28 -2.89 4.69
CA LEU A 93 -7.15 -2.15 5.25
C LEU A 93 -6.01 -2.09 4.24
N VAL A 94 -5.60 -0.88 3.85
CA VAL A 94 -4.42 -0.64 3.04
C VAL A 94 -3.32 -0.05 3.93
N ASN A 95 -2.34 -0.86 4.30
CA ASN A 95 -1.14 -0.44 5.02
C ASN A 95 -0.16 0.21 4.05
N ASN A 96 -0.38 1.51 3.78
CA ASN A 96 0.44 2.30 2.86
C ASN A 96 1.43 3.22 3.58
N ALA A 97 1.18 3.62 4.82
CA ALA A 97 2.11 4.47 5.56
C ALA A 97 3.55 3.93 5.50
N GLY A 98 4.47 4.77 5.09
CA GLY A 98 5.85 4.35 4.91
C GLY A 98 6.79 5.52 4.67
N CYS A 99 8.06 5.29 4.96
CA CYS A 99 9.14 6.23 4.72
C CYS A 99 10.39 5.52 4.20
N ASN A 100 11.32 6.32 3.72
CA ASN A 100 12.62 5.86 3.24
C ASN A 100 13.69 6.89 3.56
N VAL A 101 14.88 6.42 3.87
CA VAL A 101 16.11 7.20 3.95
C VAL A 101 17.11 6.55 3.00
N ARG A 102 17.62 7.32 2.03
CA ARG A 102 18.60 6.83 1.06
C ARG A 102 20.01 7.23 1.51
N LYS A 103 20.81 6.22 1.90
CA LYS A 103 22.21 6.38 2.31
C LYS A 103 23.04 5.15 1.92
N PRO A 104 24.35 5.30 1.69
CA PRO A 104 25.26 4.15 1.68
C PRO A 104 25.08 3.32 2.97
N ALA A 105 25.17 2.00 2.87
CA ALA A 105 24.91 1.13 4.03
C ALA A 105 25.83 1.40 5.23
N VAL A 106 27.06 1.84 4.96
CA VAL A 106 28.05 2.19 6.01
C VAL A 106 27.69 3.47 6.79
N ASP A 107 26.82 4.32 6.25
CA ASP A 107 26.41 5.60 6.85
C ASP A 107 25.03 5.52 7.50
N VAL A 108 24.37 4.36 7.45
CA VAL A 108 23.04 4.16 8.08
C VAL A 108 23.18 4.20 9.60
N THR A 109 22.43 5.07 10.24
CA THR A 109 22.40 5.19 11.70
C THR A 109 21.33 4.27 12.32
N TRP A 110 21.40 4.05 13.63
CA TRP A 110 20.35 3.37 14.40
C TRP A 110 19.00 4.07 14.24
N ASP A 111 18.99 5.41 14.24
CA ASP A 111 17.75 6.20 14.09
C ASP A 111 17.14 6.03 12.69
N ASP A 112 17.95 6.04 11.64
CA ASP A 112 17.49 5.75 10.29
C ASP A 112 16.86 4.35 10.20
N TRP A 113 17.54 3.36 10.77
CA TRP A 113 17.05 1.98 10.81
C TRP A 113 15.73 1.87 11.55
N ASN A 114 15.65 2.37 12.79
CA ASN A 114 14.45 2.32 13.60
C ASN A 114 13.30 3.07 12.95
N LEU A 115 13.53 4.29 12.44
CA LEU A 115 12.52 5.07 11.74
C LEU A 115 11.87 4.27 10.61
N ILE A 116 12.67 3.59 9.80
CA ILE A 116 12.17 2.85 8.64
C ILE A 116 11.44 1.58 9.06
N LEU A 117 12.04 0.77 9.93
CA LEU A 117 11.44 -0.49 10.37
C LEU A 117 10.18 -0.26 11.19
N ASP A 118 10.20 0.72 12.08
CA ASP A 118 9.05 1.05 12.93
C ASP A 118 7.88 1.58 12.10
N THR A 119 8.15 2.40 11.09
CA THR A 119 7.10 2.91 10.23
C THR A 119 6.57 1.84 9.28
N ASN A 120 7.46 1.19 8.52
CA ASN A 120 7.06 0.38 7.37
C ASN A 120 6.61 -1.04 7.74
N LEU A 121 7.18 -1.62 8.82
CA LEU A 121 6.96 -3.01 9.20
C LEU A 121 6.20 -3.13 10.52
N ARG A 122 6.76 -2.60 11.62
CA ARG A 122 6.11 -2.66 12.94
C ARG A 122 4.74 -1.99 12.92
N GLY A 123 4.66 -0.79 12.35
CA GLY A 123 3.41 -0.05 12.22
C GLY A 123 2.35 -0.80 11.42
N ALA A 124 2.72 -1.39 10.28
CA ALA A 124 1.80 -2.18 9.47
C ALA A 124 1.22 -3.38 10.25
N PHE A 125 2.05 -4.06 11.04
CA PHE A 125 1.61 -5.17 11.89
C PHE A 125 0.60 -4.71 12.94
N PHE A 126 0.94 -3.70 13.75
CA PHE A 126 0.07 -3.32 14.88
C PHE A 126 -1.21 -2.61 14.41
N VAL A 127 -1.19 -1.84 13.33
CA VAL A 127 -2.42 -1.31 12.72
C VAL A 127 -3.32 -2.45 12.25
N SER A 128 -2.74 -3.46 11.57
CA SER A 128 -3.51 -4.64 11.15
C SER A 128 -4.13 -5.36 12.34
N GLN A 129 -3.34 -5.61 13.38
CA GLN A 129 -3.81 -6.28 14.59
C GLN A 129 -4.97 -5.51 15.25
N ALA A 130 -4.86 -4.19 15.38
CA ALA A 130 -5.88 -3.35 16.01
C ALA A 130 -7.21 -3.37 15.23
N ILE A 131 -7.16 -3.28 13.89
CA ILE A 131 -8.36 -3.33 13.04
C ILE A 131 -8.95 -4.75 12.98
N VAL A 132 -8.09 -5.77 12.85
CA VAL A 132 -8.54 -7.17 12.81
C VAL A 132 -9.30 -7.54 14.07
N ARG A 133 -8.78 -7.20 15.24
CA ARG A 133 -9.45 -7.47 16.54
C ARG A 133 -10.82 -6.80 16.65
N ARG A 134 -10.93 -5.53 16.22
CA ARG A 134 -12.14 -4.73 16.43
C ARG A 134 -13.20 -4.94 15.37
N SER A 135 -12.82 -5.29 14.16
CA SER A 135 -13.74 -5.37 13.02
C SER A 135 -13.69 -6.70 12.28
N MET A 136 -12.55 -7.10 11.74
CA MET A 136 -12.51 -8.19 10.77
C MET A 136 -12.80 -9.57 11.38
N LEU A 137 -12.26 -9.87 12.59
CA LEU A 137 -12.55 -11.13 13.31
C LEU A 137 -14.04 -11.26 13.66
N PRO A 138 -14.68 -10.25 14.32
CA PRO A 138 -16.10 -10.32 14.63
C PRO A 138 -17.00 -10.49 13.40
N ASN A 139 -16.63 -9.86 12.28
CA ASN A 139 -17.40 -9.91 11.04
C ASN A 139 -17.03 -11.10 10.14
N ARG A 140 -15.99 -11.88 10.49
CA ARG A 140 -15.44 -12.99 9.67
C ARG A 140 -15.21 -12.60 8.21
N TYR A 141 -14.71 -11.40 8.00
CA TYR A 141 -14.41 -10.83 6.70
C TYR A 141 -13.34 -9.75 6.83
N GLY A 142 -12.37 -9.77 5.94
CA GLY A 142 -11.35 -8.74 5.84
C GLY A 142 -10.53 -8.89 4.56
N ARG A 143 -10.06 -7.74 4.05
CA ARG A 143 -9.11 -7.63 2.94
C ARG A 143 -7.99 -6.71 3.38
N ILE A 144 -6.81 -7.28 3.62
CA ILE A 144 -5.62 -6.51 4.01
C ILE A 144 -4.67 -6.46 2.84
N VAL A 145 -4.34 -5.24 2.43
CA VAL A 145 -3.37 -4.95 1.36
C VAL A 145 -2.18 -4.22 1.97
N ASN A 146 -1.09 -4.94 2.17
CA ASN A 146 0.17 -4.35 2.62
C ASN A 146 0.92 -3.77 1.42
N ILE A 147 1.36 -2.52 1.51
CA ILE A 147 2.16 -1.94 0.43
C ILE A 147 3.63 -2.35 0.60
N GLY A 148 4.06 -3.19 -0.33
CA GLY A 148 5.46 -3.58 -0.49
C GLY A 148 6.23 -2.61 -1.39
N SER A 149 7.16 -3.17 -2.13
CA SER A 149 7.98 -2.47 -3.13
C SER A 149 8.63 -3.50 -4.04
N LEU A 150 9.17 -3.06 -5.17
CA LEU A 150 10.17 -3.82 -5.91
C LEU A 150 11.28 -4.36 -4.98
N THR A 151 11.66 -3.59 -3.95
CA THR A 151 12.66 -4.00 -2.96
C THR A 151 12.19 -5.10 -2.00
N SER A 152 10.94 -5.55 -2.08
CA SER A 152 10.49 -6.78 -1.40
C SER A 152 11.09 -8.06 -2.01
N VAL A 153 11.60 -7.97 -3.25
CA VAL A 153 12.13 -9.11 -4.02
C VAL A 153 13.47 -8.84 -4.68
N ALA A 154 13.93 -7.57 -4.72
CA ALA A 154 15.19 -7.18 -5.36
C ALA A 154 15.99 -6.23 -4.47
N GLY A 155 17.31 -6.38 -4.45
CA GLY A 155 18.21 -5.46 -3.78
C GLY A 155 18.38 -4.16 -4.55
N TYR A 156 18.55 -3.05 -3.80
CA TYR A 156 18.88 -1.76 -4.39
C TYR A 156 19.86 -1.00 -3.52
N ALA A 157 20.96 -0.53 -4.11
CA ALA A 157 22.01 0.19 -3.40
C ALA A 157 21.49 1.46 -2.73
N GLY A 158 21.93 1.72 -1.50
CA GLY A 158 21.49 2.86 -0.70
C GLY A 158 20.12 2.71 -0.04
N LEU A 159 19.49 1.54 -0.12
CA LEU A 159 18.16 1.26 0.42
C LEU A 159 18.15 0.06 1.39
N ALA A 160 19.23 -0.27 2.06
CA ALA A 160 19.32 -1.48 2.87
C ALA A 160 18.22 -1.58 3.95
N PRO A 161 17.95 -0.59 4.83
CA PRO A 161 16.86 -0.67 5.81
C PRO A 161 15.48 -0.71 5.14
N TYR A 162 15.31 0.05 4.06
CA TYR A 162 14.05 0.05 3.32
C TYR A 162 13.78 -1.32 2.69
N GLY A 163 14.77 -1.91 2.02
CA GLY A 163 14.67 -3.26 1.47
C GLY A 163 14.37 -4.31 2.55
N ALA A 164 15.06 -4.23 3.69
CA ALA A 164 14.77 -5.08 4.84
C ALA A 164 13.33 -4.95 5.32
N SER A 165 12.81 -3.71 5.46
CA SER A 165 11.43 -3.47 5.87
C SER A 165 10.42 -4.03 4.86
N ARG A 166 10.67 -3.86 3.53
CA ARG A 166 9.74 -4.32 2.49
C ARG A 166 9.81 -5.84 2.27
N GLY A 167 10.99 -6.44 2.45
CA GLY A 167 11.14 -7.90 2.54
C GLY A 167 10.41 -8.46 3.76
N GLY A 168 10.52 -7.77 4.91
CA GLY A 168 9.77 -8.08 6.13
C GLY A 168 8.26 -8.00 5.92
N VAL A 169 7.75 -6.97 5.24
CA VAL A 169 6.31 -6.84 4.90
C VAL A 169 5.84 -8.00 4.03
N LYS A 170 6.64 -8.44 3.04
CA LYS A 170 6.33 -9.63 2.24
C LYS A 170 6.18 -10.87 3.13
N GLN A 171 7.14 -11.12 4.02
CA GLN A 171 7.09 -12.29 4.91
C GLN A 171 5.96 -12.17 5.94
N LEU A 172 5.74 -10.99 6.51
CA LEU A 172 4.63 -10.71 7.41
C LEU A 172 3.28 -11.00 6.73
N THR A 173 3.12 -10.62 5.47
CA THR A 173 1.92 -10.90 4.68
C THR A 173 1.60 -12.39 4.63
N MET A 174 2.60 -13.25 4.42
CA MET A 174 2.43 -14.70 4.36
C MET A 174 2.02 -15.27 5.73
N ALA A 175 2.67 -14.83 6.81
CA ALA A 175 2.36 -15.29 8.16
C ALA A 175 0.93 -14.91 8.59
N LEU A 176 0.54 -13.65 8.36
CA LEU A 176 -0.80 -13.16 8.71
C LEU A 176 -1.90 -13.78 7.83
N ALA A 177 -1.58 -14.16 6.60
CA ALA A 177 -2.51 -14.89 5.72
C ALA A 177 -2.83 -16.29 6.29
N ASP A 178 -1.84 -16.96 6.86
CA ASP A 178 -2.02 -18.25 7.52
C ASP A 178 -2.82 -18.11 8.82
N ASP A 179 -2.44 -17.16 9.68
CA ASP A 179 -3.09 -16.91 10.97
C ASP A 179 -4.57 -16.54 10.82
N TRP A 180 -4.93 -15.71 9.83
CA TRP A 180 -6.25 -15.11 9.74
C TRP A 180 -7.14 -15.67 8.64
N GLY A 181 -6.61 -16.52 7.78
CA GLY A 181 -7.35 -17.12 6.66
C GLY A 181 -8.58 -17.90 7.13
N VAL A 182 -8.48 -18.66 8.22
CA VAL A 182 -9.59 -19.42 8.82
C VAL A 182 -10.75 -18.54 9.30
N HIS A 183 -10.53 -17.24 9.40
CA HIS A 183 -11.53 -16.25 9.78
C HIS A 183 -12.13 -15.50 8.57
N GLY A 184 -11.83 -15.91 7.33
CA GLY A 184 -12.32 -15.24 6.12
C GLY A 184 -11.58 -13.94 5.79
N ILE A 185 -10.39 -13.74 6.35
CA ILE A 185 -9.56 -12.55 6.13
C ILE A 185 -8.43 -12.92 5.16
N THR A 186 -8.31 -12.19 4.05
CA THR A 186 -7.16 -12.34 3.15
C THR A 186 -6.13 -11.24 3.43
N VAL A 187 -4.85 -11.61 3.34
CA VAL A 187 -3.74 -10.67 3.52
C VAL A 187 -2.81 -10.81 2.32
N ASN A 188 -2.65 -9.74 1.55
CA ASN A 188 -1.79 -9.73 0.37
C ASN A 188 -0.88 -8.51 0.36
N CYS A 189 0.22 -8.59 -0.39
CA CYS A 189 1.17 -7.52 -0.59
C CYS A 189 1.03 -6.98 -2.02
N LEU A 190 0.76 -5.69 -2.16
CA LEU A 190 0.88 -4.97 -3.42
C LEU A 190 2.24 -4.30 -3.45
N ALA A 191 3.08 -4.66 -4.41
CA ALA A 191 4.47 -4.23 -4.50
C ALA A 191 4.71 -3.37 -5.75
N PRO A 192 4.57 -2.04 -5.64
CA PRO A 192 4.84 -1.13 -6.75
C PRO A 192 6.31 -1.11 -7.16
N GLY A 193 6.56 -0.96 -8.46
CA GLY A 193 7.85 -0.61 -9.00
C GLY A 193 8.13 0.89 -8.92
N TRP A 194 8.58 1.46 -10.02
CA TRP A 194 8.91 2.88 -10.12
C TRP A 194 7.69 3.70 -10.52
N PHE A 195 7.12 4.40 -9.55
CA PHE A 195 6.02 5.35 -9.73
C PHE A 195 6.49 6.75 -9.35
N ARG A 196 6.15 7.74 -10.17
CA ARG A 196 6.44 9.13 -9.83
C ARG A 196 5.54 9.56 -8.67
N THR A 197 6.16 9.97 -7.57
CA THR A 197 5.49 10.49 -6.37
C THR A 197 6.19 11.76 -5.92
N GLU A 198 5.58 12.53 -5.02
CA GLU A 198 6.25 13.71 -4.43
C GLU A 198 7.58 13.36 -3.76
N GLN A 199 7.70 12.16 -3.19
CA GLN A 199 8.91 11.70 -2.52
C GLN A 199 10.11 11.52 -3.45
N ASN A 200 9.88 11.23 -4.72
CA ASN A 200 10.92 10.90 -5.69
C ASN A 200 10.90 11.77 -6.96
N LYS A 201 10.09 12.83 -6.98
CA LYS A 201 9.91 13.65 -8.19
C LYS A 201 11.21 14.24 -8.72
N VAL A 202 12.13 14.64 -7.83
CA VAL A 202 13.44 15.19 -8.19
C VAL A 202 14.24 14.21 -9.06
N MET A 203 14.13 12.90 -8.82
CA MET A 203 14.80 11.89 -9.65
C MET A 203 14.24 11.86 -11.07
N TYR A 204 12.95 12.18 -11.24
CA TYR A 204 12.29 12.23 -12.57
C TYR A 204 12.52 13.56 -13.32
N GLU A 205 13.22 14.52 -12.71
CA GLU A 205 13.68 15.75 -13.35
C GLU A 205 15.03 15.54 -14.07
N ASP A 206 15.74 14.43 -13.77
CA ASP A 206 16.95 14.01 -14.46
C ASP A 206 16.61 13.11 -15.66
N PRO A 207 16.78 13.57 -16.91
CA PRO A 207 16.52 12.78 -18.10
C PRO A 207 17.35 11.51 -18.17
N GLY A 208 18.61 11.56 -17.74
CA GLY A 208 19.51 10.39 -17.75
C GLY A 208 19.01 9.29 -16.80
N TRP A 209 18.43 9.68 -15.65
CA TRP A 209 17.78 8.75 -14.76
C TRP A 209 16.51 8.13 -15.36
N VAL A 210 15.68 8.94 -16.03
CA VAL A 210 14.46 8.46 -16.68
C VAL A 210 14.79 7.50 -17.83
N ASP A 211 15.79 7.81 -18.65
CA ASP A 211 16.26 6.94 -19.72
C ASP A 211 16.79 5.61 -19.17
N TYR A 212 17.59 5.66 -18.11
CA TYR A 212 18.11 4.48 -17.42
C TYR A 212 16.98 3.58 -16.90
N LEU A 213 15.95 4.15 -16.27
CA LEU A 213 14.78 3.40 -15.81
C LEU A 213 14.00 2.80 -16.98
N THR A 214 13.70 3.62 -17.98
CA THR A 214 12.94 3.24 -19.18
C THR A 214 13.63 2.10 -19.91
N ASP A 215 14.97 2.15 -19.97
CA ASP A 215 15.72 1.06 -20.56
C ASP A 215 15.52 -0.26 -19.80
N ARG A 216 15.49 -0.24 -18.48
CA ARG A 216 15.39 -1.43 -17.61
C ARG A 216 13.98 -1.96 -17.42
N ILE A 217 12.96 -1.12 -17.58
CA ILE A 217 11.57 -1.54 -17.46
C ILE A 217 11.12 -2.17 -18.79
N PRO A 218 10.68 -3.44 -18.82
CA PRO A 218 10.17 -4.07 -20.04
C PRO A 218 9.07 -3.29 -20.74
N LEU A 219 8.13 -2.69 -20.01
CA LEU A 219 7.07 -1.83 -20.58
C LEU A 219 7.56 -0.44 -21.02
N LYS A 220 8.87 -0.16 -20.90
CA LYS A 220 9.54 1.04 -21.40
C LYS A 220 8.96 2.37 -20.89
N ARG A 221 8.39 2.37 -19.71
CA ARG A 221 7.93 3.55 -18.99
C ARG A 221 7.85 3.31 -17.48
N PRO A 222 8.01 4.35 -16.67
CA PRO A 222 7.59 4.31 -15.27
C PRO A 222 6.08 4.10 -15.13
N GLY A 223 5.66 3.61 -13.96
CA GLY A 223 4.25 3.47 -13.62
C GLY A 223 3.55 4.81 -13.45
N GLN A 224 2.31 4.85 -13.89
CA GLN A 224 1.38 5.96 -13.70
C GLN A 224 0.43 5.65 -12.53
N PRO A 225 -0.14 6.66 -11.84
CA PRO A 225 -1.05 6.42 -10.72
C PRO A 225 -2.12 5.37 -10.98
N HIS A 226 -2.78 5.44 -12.13
CA HIS A 226 -3.86 4.52 -12.53
C HIS A 226 -3.41 3.08 -12.83
N ASP A 227 -2.13 2.82 -13.00
CA ASP A 227 -1.61 1.44 -13.17
C ASP A 227 -1.77 0.59 -11.89
N LEU A 228 -2.03 1.24 -10.73
CA LEU A 228 -2.29 0.55 -9.46
C LEU A 228 -3.78 0.29 -9.20
N ASP A 229 -4.68 0.99 -9.91
CA ASP A 229 -6.12 0.99 -9.61
C ASP A 229 -6.71 -0.42 -9.67
N GLY A 230 -6.49 -1.13 -10.78
CA GLY A 230 -7.00 -2.50 -10.95
C GLY A 230 -6.44 -3.47 -9.91
N ALA A 231 -5.16 -3.34 -9.57
CA ALA A 231 -4.50 -4.24 -8.64
C ALA A 231 -5.01 -4.06 -7.19
N VAL A 232 -5.17 -2.80 -6.72
CA VAL A 232 -5.68 -2.56 -5.36
C VAL A 232 -7.15 -2.93 -5.25
N VAL A 233 -7.97 -2.63 -6.25
CA VAL A 233 -9.40 -3.01 -6.26
C VAL A 233 -9.54 -4.54 -6.31
N PHE A 234 -8.75 -5.23 -7.12
CA PHE A 234 -8.71 -6.71 -7.13
C PHE A 234 -8.43 -7.27 -5.73
N LEU A 235 -7.35 -6.84 -5.09
CA LEU A 235 -6.95 -7.35 -3.77
C LEU A 235 -7.91 -6.95 -2.64
N ALA A 236 -8.66 -5.85 -2.80
CA ALA A 236 -9.62 -5.34 -1.85
C ALA A 236 -11.03 -5.93 -2.01
N SER A 237 -11.32 -6.60 -3.12
CA SER A 237 -12.66 -7.06 -3.49
C SER A 237 -12.86 -8.56 -3.31
N ASP A 238 -14.08 -9.02 -3.58
CA ASP A 238 -14.41 -10.45 -3.57
C ASP A 238 -13.81 -11.19 -4.78
N ALA A 239 -13.32 -10.47 -5.81
CA ALA A 239 -12.57 -11.06 -6.93
C ALA A 239 -11.29 -11.78 -6.50
N SER A 240 -10.70 -11.39 -5.36
CA SER A 240 -9.52 -12.04 -4.78
C SER A 240 -9.84 -12.95 -3.59
N GLY A 241 -11.09 -13.40 -3.45
CA GLY A 241 -11.56 -14.19 -2.30
C GLY A 241 -10.78 -15.49 -2.02
N TYR A 242 -10.07 -16.02 -3.01
CA TYR A 242 -9.21 -17.22 -2.88
C TYR A 242 -7.72 -16.90 -3.07
N VAL A 243 -7.34 -15.62 -2.96
CA VAL A 243 -5.96 -15.14 -3.06
C VAL A 243 -5.53 -14.58 -1.71
N THR A 244 -4.59 -15.24 -1.04
CA THR A 244 -4.02 -14.78 0.23
C THR A 244 -2.54 -15.15 0.32
N GLY A 245 -1.75 -14.39 1.09
CA GLY A 245 -0.30 -14.59 1.27
C GLY A 245 0.53 -14.19 0.04
N GLN A 246 -0.07 -13.58 -0.99
CA GLN A 246 0.61 -13.32 -2.26
C GLN A 246 1.27 -11.94 -2.28
N THR A 247 2.33 -11.83 -3.08
CA THR A 247 2.95 -10.55 -3.43
C THR A 247 2.72 -10.29 -4.91
N LEU A 248 1.90 -9.29 -5.21
CA LEU A 248 1.60 -8.84 -6.56
C LEU A 248 2.51 -7.66 -6.91
N LEU A 249 3.46 -7.89 -7.80
CA LEU A 249 4.33 -6.85 -8.34
C LEU A 249 3.60 -6.09 -9.46
N VAL A 250 3.55 -4.75 -9.33
CA VAL A 250 3.05 -3.84 -10.36
C VAL A 250 4.20 -2.91 -10.71
N ASP A 251 5.08 -3.35 -11.61
CA ASP A 251 6.41 -2.77 -11.77
C ASP A 251 6.86 -2.67 -13.23
N GLY A 252 5.97 -2.91 -14.18
CA GLY A 252 6.28 -2.91 -15.61
C GLY A 252 7.24 -4.02 -16.04
N GLY A 253 7.43 -5.03 -15.17
CA GLY A 253 8.28 -6.20 -15.43
C GLY A 253 9.75 -6.00 -15.02
N ILE A 254 10.13 -4.90 -14.36
CA ILE A 254 11.54 -4.66 -14.01
C ILE A 254 12.09 -5.74 -13.06
N SER A 255 11.25 -6.34 -12.21
CA SER A 255 11.63 -7.41 -11.28
C SER A 255 11.93 -8.74 -11.96
N THR A 256 11.53 -8.94 -13.21
CA THR A 256 11.74 -10.23 -13.90
C THR A 256 13.22 -10.50 -14.18
N GLY A 257 14.08 -9.47 -14.06
CA GLY A 257 15.52 -9.62 -14.32
C GLY A 257 15.82 -10.10 -15.74
N ALA A 258 14.92 -9.83 -16.68
CA ALA A 258 14.95 -10.42 -18.01
C ALA A 258 16.34 -10.31 -18.65
N LEU A 259 16.89 -11.43 -19.04
CA LEU A 259 18.01 -11.48 -19.95
C LEU A 259 17.57 -10.81 -21.25
N ARG A 260 18.15 -9.64 -21.53
CA ARG A 260 17.87 -8.95 -22.79
C ARG A 260 18.49 -9.74 -23.93
N ALA A 261 17.74 -9.91 -24.99
CA ALA A 261 18.32 -10.37 -26.24
C ALA A 261 19.46 -9.41 -26.65
N LEU A 262 20.58 -9.96 -27.06
CA LEU A 262 21.64 -9.13 -27.63
C LEU A 262 21.07 -8.31 -28.79
N PRO A 263 21.44 -7.02 -28.94
CA PRO A 263 21.05 -6.24 -30.13
C PRO A 263 21.45 -7.04 -31.36
N ARG A 264 20.50 -7.29 -32.26
CA ARG A 264 20.84 -7.87 -33.55
C ARG A 264 21.64 -6.84 -34.31
N ALA A 265 22.79 -7.24 -34.86
CA ALA A 265 23.57 -6.36 -35.72
C ALA A 265 22.65 -5.86 -36.85
N GLY A 266 22.39 -4.55 -36.89
CA GLY A 266 21.60 -3.91 -37.94
C GLY A 266 20.20 -3.43 -37.54
N GLN A 267 19.84 -3.39 -36.26
CA GLN A 267 18.64 -2.64 -35.77
C GLN A 267 19.03 -1.41 -34.99
#